data_f748fd41c0e55b55bed1cf7e9d877cf9
#
_entry.id   f748fd41c0e55b55bed1cf7e9d877cf9
#
_cell.length_a   1.000
_cell.length_b   1.000
_cell.length_c   1.000
_cell.angle_alpha   90.00
_cell.angle_beta   90.00
_cell.angle_gamma   90.00
#
_symmetry.space_group_name_H-M   'P 1'
#
loop_
_entity.id
_entity.type
_entity.pdbx_description
1 polymer ?
#
loop_
_entity_poly.entity_id
_entity_poly.type
_entity_poly.pdbx_seq_one_letter_code
_entity_poly.pdbx_strand_id
1 'polypeptide(L)'
;MIISVEELKTLVDIDETFSDSKLAMMLDGLEMLIRKKTNNHFHIKNVRFEMTVQDGQLVGSFDHLNVGDTIEVSASEYNHNVVAYITAITGNVITLNKALQPEDGTIIITKVVYPPDVIQGVVNLMDYDIHNRDRVGVKSESLSRHSVTYYDGGDQQYGYPSSLMDFITPYCKARF
;
A
#
# COMPACT_ATOMS: atom_id res chain seq x y z
N MET A 1 3.02 -3.69 -1.66
CA MET A 1 1.76 -3.77 -0.84
C MET A 1 2.13 -3.66 0.62
N ILE A 2 1.45 -2.83 1.39
CA ILE A 2 1.74 -2.59 2.83
C ILE A 2 1.45 -3.84 3.66
N ILE A 3 0.38 -4.55 3.34
CA ILE A 3 -0.06 -5.80 3.98
C ILE A 3 -0.73 -6.67 2.91
N SER A 4 -0.66 -7.99 3.03
CA SER A 4 -1.34 -8.89 2.10
C SER A 4 -2.86 -8.94 2.36
N VAL A 5 -3.64 -9.35 1.36
CA VAL A 5 -5.09 -9.52 1.52
C VAL A 5 -5.41 -10.63 2.53
N GLU A 6 -4.60 -11.69 2.53
CA GLU A 6 -4.74 -12.80 3.48
C GLU A 6 -4.52 -12.34 4.92
N GLU A 7 -3.46 -11.56 5.18
CA GLU A 7 -3.21 -10.99 6.51
C GLU A 7 -4.29 -10.01 6.93
N LEU A 8 -4.75 -9.13 6.01
CA LEU A 8 -5.86 -8.20 6.29
C LEU A 8 -7.10 -8.95 6.76
N LYS A 9 -7.48 -10.05 6.09
CA LYS A 9 -8.63 -10.89 6.47
C LYS A 9 -8.51 -11.57 7.84
N THR A 10 -7.31 -11.67 8.38
CA THR A 10 -7.11 -12.17 9.76
C THR A 10 -7.29 -11.08 10.82
N LEU A 11 -7.17 -9.81 10.43
CA LEU A 11 -7.17 -8.64 11.32
C LEU A 11 -8.48 -7.85 11.30
N VAL A 12 -9.23 -7.94 10.20
CA VAL A 12 -10.49 -7.21 9.99
C VAL A 12 -11.58 -8.21 9.65
N ASP A 13 -12.74 -8.05 10.26
CA ASP A 13 -13.94 -8.82 9.89
C ASP A 13 -14.48 -8.30 8.57
N ILE A 14 -14.38 -9.11 7.51
CA ILE A 14 -14.68 -8.70 6.13
C ILE A 14 -15.83 -9.53 5.58
N ASP A 15 -16.90 -8.86 5.20
CA ASP A 15 -18.05 -9.47 4.55
C ASP A 15 -17.66 -10.11 3.21
N GLU A 16 -18.29 -11.23 2.85
CA GLU A 16 -18.10 -11.98 1.59
C GLU A 16 -18.36 -11.14 0.32
N THR A 17 -19.02 -9.99 0.46
CA THR A 17 -19.25 -9.04 -0.65
C THR A 17 -17.96 -8.35 -1.15
N PHE A 18 -16.87 -8.41 -0.36
CA PHE A 18 -15.58 -7.89 -0.74
C PHE A 18 -14.71 -8.98 -1.38
N SER A 19 -14.56 -8.92 -2.70
CA SER A 19 -13.61 -9.80 -3.40
C SER A 19 -12.16 -9.44 -3.11
N ASP A 20 -11.26 -10.41 -3.21
CA ASP A 20 -9.81 -10.21 -3.00
C ASP A 20 -9.24 -9.16 -3.95
N SER A 21 -9.72 -9.11 -5.20
CA SER A 21 -9.31 -8.10 -6.16
C SER A 21 -9.73 -6.69 -5.73
N LYS A 22 -10.92 -6.53 -5.12
CA LYS A 22 -11.38 -5.24 -4.59
C LYS A 22 -10.54 -4.82 -3.39
N LEU A 23 -10.26 -5.73 -2.46
CA LEU A 23 -9.40 -5.47 -1.30
C LEU A 23 -7.98 -5.11 -1.72
N ALA A 24 -7.40 -5.83 -2.68
CA ALA A 24 -6.08 -5.53 -3.21
C ALA A 24 -6.02 -4.13 -3.85
N MET A 25 -7.04 -3.75 -4.61
CA MET A 25 -7.13 -2.40 -5.19
C MET A 25 -7.25 -1.31 -4.12
N MET A 26 -8.02 -1.54 -3.06
CA MET A 26 -8.14 -0.60 -1.94
C MET A 26 -6.81 -0.44 -1.20
N LEU A 27 -6.11 -1.54 -0.92
CA LEU A 27 -4.77 -1.53 -0.30
C LEU A 27 -3.74 -0.81 -1.17
N ASP A 28 -3.71 -1.07 -2.48
CA ASP A 28 -2.84 -0.35 -3.42
C ASP A 28 -3.13 1.17 -3.42
N GLY A 29 -4.42 1.55 -3.36
CA GLY A 29 -4.84 2.95 -3.27
C GLY A 29 -4.36 3.64 -1.99
N LEU A 30 -4.51 2.98 -0.83
CA LEU A 30 -4.01 3.48 0.46
C LEU A 30 -2.48 3.58 0.48
N GLU A 31 -1.78 2.58 -0.06
CA GLU A 31 -0.32 2.62 -0.18
C GLU A 31 0.14 3.86 -0.96
N MET A 32 -0.46 4.10 -2.12
CA MET A 32 -0.15 5.28 -2.94
C MET A 32 -0.50 6.60 -2.23
N LEU A 33 -1.64 6.65 -1.53
CA LEU A 33 -2.06 7.82 -0.75
C LEU A 33 -1.03 8.15 0.34
N ILE A 34 -0.63 7.17 1.13
CA ILE A 34 0.34 7.33 2.23
C ILE A 34 1.69 7.79 1.68
N ARG A 35 2.22 7.14 0.66
CA ARG A 35 3.49 7.52 0.02
C ARG A 35 3.46 8.94 -0.53
N LYS A 36 2.37 9.31 -1.21
CA LYS A 36 2.18 10.67 -1.76
C LYS A 36 2.03 11.72 -0.65
N LYS A 37 1.29 11.40 0.42
CA LYS A 37 1.07 12.31 1.55
C LYS A 37 2.35 12.55 2.33
N THR A 38 3.07 11.49 2.64
CA THR A 38 4.30 11.56 3.44
C THR A 38 5.53 12.00 2.63
N ASN A 39 5.44 12.03 1.30
CA ASN A 39 6.60 12.17 0.42
C ASN A 39 7.73 11.18 0.80
N ASN A 40 7.34 9.98 1.21
CA ASN A 40 8.24 8.96 1.73
C ASN A 40 7.98 7.64 1.01
N HIS A 41 9.01 7.09 0.40
CA HIS A 41 8.95 5.81 -0.31
C HIS A 41 9.23 4.60 0.61
N PHE A 42 9.56 4.82 1.88
CA PHE A 42 9.87 3.79 2.87
C PHE A 42 10.98 2.83 2.42
N HIS A 43 11.95 3.35 1.69
CA HIS A 43 13.09 2.60 1.16
C HIS A 43 14.07 2.18 2.24
N ILE A 44 14.51 0.94 2.18
CA ILE A 44 15.73 0.45 2.85
C ILE A 44 16.91 0.70 1.93
N LYS A 45 17.66 1.78 2.17
CA LYS A 45 18.68 2.31 1.25
C LYS A 45 19.82 1.34 0.94
N ASN A 46 20.13 0.42 1.83
CA ASN A 46 21.21 -0.56 1.67
C ASN A 46 20.74 -1.86 0.99
N VAL A 47 19.46 -1.99 0.65
CA VAL A 47 18.90 -3.12 -0.12
C VAL A 47 18.39 -2.58 -1.46
N ARG A 48 19.33 -2.35 -2.37
CA ARG A 48 19.09 -1.74 -3.67
C ARG A 48 19.98 -2.42 -4.72
N PHE A 49 19.40 -2.86 -5.84
CA PHE A 49 20.08 -3.66 -6.85
C PHE A 49 19.77 -3.16 -8.25
N GLU A 50 20.76 -3.34 -9.14
CA GLU A 50 20.60 -3.18 -10.57
C GLU A 50 20.13 -4.52 -11.16
N MET A 51 19.07 -4.49 -11.95
CA MET A 51 18.45 -5.67 -12.56
C MET A 51 18.01 -5.35 -13.99
N THR A 52 17.75 -6.39 -14.77
CA THR A 52 17.14 -6.29 -16.10
C THR A 52 15.72 -6.85 -16.07
N VAL A 53 14.88 -6.43 -17.01
CA VAL A 53 13.53 -6.99 -17.19
C VAL A 53 13.54 -7.95 -18.36
N GLN A 54 13.19 -9.20 -18.11
CA GLN A 54 13.06 -10.24 -19.14
C GLN A 54 11.73 -10.98 -18.92
N ASP A 55 10.92 -11.08 -19.96
CA ASP A 55 9.62 -11.75 -19.93
C ASP A 55 8.71 -11.31 -18.76
N GLY A 56 8.78 -10.02 -18.41
CA GLY A 56 8.00 -9.44 -17.30
C GLY A 56 8.53 -9.73 -15.90
N GLN A 57 9.70 -10.37 -15.79
CA GLN A 57 10.37 -10.73 -14.55
C GLN A 57 11.66 -9.94 -14.38
N LEU A 58 12.17 -9.87 -13.15
CA LEU A 58 13.45 -9.27 -12.83
C LEU A 58 14.55 -10.32 -12.87
N VAL A 59 15.64 -10.01 -13.56
CA VAL A 59 16.82 -10.90 -13.68
C VAL A 59 18.06 -10.13 -13.27
N GLY A 60 18.81 -10.67 -12.31
CA GLY A 60 20.04 -10.04 -11.83
C GLY A 60 20.59 -10.68 -10.57
N SER A 61 21.64 -10.06 -10.03
CA SER A 61 22.22 -10.47 -8.75
C SER A 61 21.65 -9.63 -7.62
N PHE A 62 21.22 -10.27 -6.56
CA PHE A 62 20.63 -9.63 -5.38
C PHE A 62 20.95 -10.39 -4.11
N ASP A 63 20.77 -9.72 -2.96
CA ASP A 63 20.91 -10.29 -1.64
C ASP A 63 19.84 -9.70 -0.72
N HIS A 64 19.53 -10.36 0.40
CA HIS A 64 18.56 -9.89 1.39
C HIS A 64 17.13 -9.60 0.87
N LEU A 65 16.75 -10.22 -0.26
CA LEU A 65 15.38 -10.23 -0.76
C LEU A 65 14.75 -11.60 -0.54
N ASN A 66 13.50 -11.61 -0.11
CA ASN A 66 12.71 -12.82 0.15
C ASN A 66 11.35 -12.73 -0.55
N VAL A 67 10.73 -13.89 -0.74
CA VAL A 67 9.32 -13.96 -1.17
C VAL A 67 8.47 -13.22 -0.13
N GLY A 68 7.54 -12.39 -0.58
CA GLY A 68 6.71 -11.51 0.24
C GLY A 68 7.29 -10.09 0.41
N ASP A 69 8.58 -9.86 0.16
CA ASP A 69 9.15 -8.52 0.22
C ASP A 69 8.54 -7.59 -0.82
N THR A 70 8.28 -6.35 -0.42
CA THR A 70 7.85 -5.28 -1.32
C THR A 70 9.07 -4.55 -1.88
N ILE A 71 9.05 -4.31 -3.19
CA ILE A 71 10.09 -3.55 -3.89
C ILE A 71 9.47 -2.40 -4.68
N GLU A 72 10.26 -1.39 -4.93
CA GLU A 72 9.95 -0.31 -5.87
C GLU A 72 10.97 -0.28 -7.01
N VAL A 73 10.46 -0.13 -8.23
CA VAL A 73 11.27 0.02 -9.45
C VAL A 73 11.56 1.49 -9.68
N SER A 74 12.81 1.81 -9.96
CA SER A 74 13.28 3.15 -10.35
C SER A 74 14.29 3.08 -11.48
N ALA A 75 14.65 4.20 -12.08
CA ALA A 75 15.52 4.29 -13.24
C ALA A 75 15.06 3.39 -14.41
N SER A 76 13.75 3.32 -14.63
CA SER A 76 13.08 2.55 -15.67
C SER A 76 12.33 3.50 -16.59
N GLU A 77 12.29 3.20 -17.89
CA GLU A 77 11.54 3.98 -18.86
C GLU A 77 10.04 3.70 -18.76
N TYR A 78 9.65 2.43 -18.61
CA TYR A 78 8.24 2.00 -18.63
C TYR A 78 7.71 1.59 -17.26
N ASN A 79 8.57 1.20 -16.32
CA ASN A 79 8.18 0.65 -15.01
C ASN A 79 8.50 1.58 -13.85
N HIS A 80 8.78 2.86 -14.10
CA HIS A 80 9.17 3.80 -13.06
C HIS A 80 8.09 3.97 -11.99
N ASN A 81 8.47 3.92 -10.71
CA ASN A 81 7.60 3.96 -9.52
C ASN A 81 6.61 2.78 -9.39
N VAL A 82 6.80 1.69 -10.14
CA VAL A 82 6.02 0.48 -9.89
C VAL A 82 6.40 -0.08 -8.51
N VAL A 83 5.41 -0.25 -7.67
CA VAL A 83 5.52 -0.94 -6.39
C VAL A 83 4.88 -2.32 -6.53
N ALA A 84 5.65 -3.35 -6.23
CA ALA A 84 5.21 -4.74 -6.34
C ALA A 84 5.80 -5.58 -5.21
N TYR A 85 5.22 -6.74 -4.93
CA TYR A 85 5.80 -7.70 -4.00
C TYR A 85 6.29 -8.96 -4.74
N ILE A 86 7.29 -9.59 -4.15
CA ILE A 86 7.94 -10.77 -4.71
C ILE A 86 7.06 -12.00 -4.45
N THR A 87 6.65 -12.69 -5.51
CA THR A 87 5.84 -13.91 -5.43
C THR A 87 6.67 -15.17 -5.50
N ALA A 88 7.81 -15.13 -6.22
CA ALA A 88 8.74 -16.25 -6.30
C ALA A 88 10.16 -15.77 -6.56
N ILE A 89 11.13 -16.57 -6.11
CA ILE A 89 12.57 -16.41 -6.39
C ILE A 89 13.11 -17.74 -6.91
N THR A 90 13.70 -17.74 -8.10
CA THR A 90 14.32 -18.93 -8.70
C THR A 90 15.70 -18.57 -9.24
N GLY A 91 16.76 -18.92 -8.49
CA GLY A 91 18.11 -18.52 -8.81
C GLY A 91 18.29 -17.01 -8.83
N ASN A 92 18.57 -16.45 -9.99
CA ASN A 92 18.74 -15.01 -10.21
C ASN A 92 17.49 -14.33 -10.80
N VAL A 93 16.35 -15.02 -10.83
CA VAL A 93 15.07 -14.52 -11.36
C VAL A 93 14.10 -14.25 -10.23
N ILE A 94 13.50 -13.06 -10.22
CA ILE A 94 12.46 -12.65 -9.29
C ILE A 94 11.15 -12.47 -10.06
N THR A 95 10.12 -13.17 -9.64
CA THR A 95 8.74 -13.01 -10.13
C THR A 95 7.96 -12.09 -9.19
N LEU A 96 7.25 -11.15 -9.76
CA LEU A 96 6.44 -10.17 -9.03
C LEU A 96 4.94 -10.47 -9.20
N ASN A 97 4.12 -9.92 -8.31
CA ASN A 97 2.66 -9.96 -8.42
C ASN A 97 2.11 -9.13 -9.59
N LYS A 98 2.94 -8.25 -10.16
CA LYS A 98 2.63 -7.43 -11.34
C LYS A 98 3.73 -7.68 -12.38
N ALA A 99 3.34 -8.10 -13.60
CA ALA A 99 4.30 -8.23 -14.69
C ALA A 99 4.82 -6.84 -15.10
N LEU A 100 6.14 -6.74 -15.24
CA LEU A 100 6.79 -5.52 -15.72
C LEU A 100 6.75 -5.46 -17.25
N GLN A 101 6.69 -4.26 -17.81
CA GLN A 101 6.85 -4.07 -19.24
C GLN A 101 8.31 -4.35 -19.62
N PRO A 102 8.56 -5.17 -20.67
CA PRO A 102 9.92 -5.39 -21.15
C PRO A 102 10.58 -4.07 -21.56
N GLU A 103 11.83 -3.91 -21.17
CA GLU A 103 12.66 -2.77 -21.54
C GLU A 103 14.12 -3.17 -21.68
N ASP A 104 14.82 -2.50 -22.56
CA ASP A 104 16.26 -2.68 -22.71
C ASP A 104 17.02 -1.90 -21.62
N GLY A 105 18.11 -2.49 -21.13
CA GLY A 105 18.97 -1.85 -20.15
C GLY A 105 18.73 -2.30 -18.72
N THR A 106 19.31 -1.53 -17.81
CA THR A 106 19.33 -1.82 -16.39
C THR A 106 18.39 -0.90 -15.65
N ILE A 107 17.53 -1.46 -14.83
CA ILE A 107 16.66 -0.76 -13.90
C ILE A 107 17.19 -0.90 -12.48
N ILE A 108 16.69 -0.09 -11.58
CA ILE A 108 17.04 -0.16 -10.16
C ILE A 108 15.81 -0.60 -9.38
N ILE A 109 15.98 -1.63 -8.55
CA ILE A 109 14.98 -2.01 -7.56
C ILE A 109 15.46 -1.63 -6.16
N THR A 110 14.53 -1.21 -5.30
CA THR A 110 14.83 -0.87 -3.91
C THR A 110 13.78 -1.54 -3.00
N LYS A 111 14.24 -2.21 -1.94
CA LYS A 111 13.35 -2.81 -0.95
C LYS A 111 12.58 -1.73 -0.20
N VAL A 112 11.29 -1.95 -0.04
CA VAL A 112 10.35 -1.11 0.71
C VAL A 112 9.94 -1.82 1.99
N VAL A 113 10.04 -1.14 3.13
CA VAL A 113 9.61 -1.68 4.43
C VAL A 113 8.79 -0.63 5.16
N TYR A 114 7.55 -0.97 5.46
CA TYR A 114 6.67 -0.11 6.23
C TYR A 114 6.83 -0.37 7.73
N PRO A 115 6.92 0.68 8.56
CA PRO A 115 6.90 0.54 10.01
C PRO A 115 5.61 -0.10 10.52
N PRO A 116 5.64 -0.83 11.65
CA PRO A 116 4.46 -1.53 12.16
C PRO A 116 3.26 -0.63 12.47
N ASP A 117 3.49 0.60 12.92
CA ASP A 117 2.44 1.60 13.17
C ASP A 117 1.79 2.10 11.87
N VAL A 118 2.54 2.18 10.77
CA VAL A 118 1.98 2.46 9.44
C VAL A 118 1.10 1.30 8.97
N ILE A 119 1.54 0.05 9.17
CA ILE A 119 0.73 -1.14 8.86
C ILE A 119 -0.56 -1.13 9.67
N GLN A 120 -0.48 -0.91 10.99
CA GLN A 120 -1.65 -0.84 11.86
C GLN A 120 -2.60 0.30 11.43
N GLY A 121 -2.06 1.46 11.08
CA GLY A 121 -2.84 2.59 10.56
C GLY A 121 -3.61 2.22 9.29
N VAL A 122 -2.98 1.49 8.36
CA VAL A 122 -3.65 1.01 7.13
C VAL A 122 -4.76 0.01 7.46
N VAL A 123 -4.54 -0.91 8.41
CA VAL A 123 -5.58 -1.84 8.86
C VAL A 123 -6.80 -1.06 9.40
N ASN A 124 -6.58 -0.03 10.22
CA ASN A 124 -7.66 0.81 10.76
C ASN A 124 -8.39 1.59 9.65
N LEU A 125 -7.68 2.06 8.61
CA LEU A 125 -8.29 2.73 7.46
C LEU A 125 -9.12 1.75 6.61
N MET A 126 -8.63 0.53 6.42
CA MET A 126 -9.38 -0.53 5.72
C MET A 126 -10.64 -0.93 6.49
N ASP A 127 -10.53 -1.10 7.80
CA ASP A 127 -11.68 -1.37 8.67
C ASP A 127 -12.74 -0.26 8.56
N TYR A 128 -12.29 1.00 8.59
CA TYR A 128 -13.18 2.15 8.38
C TYR A 128 -13.86 2.11 6.99
N ASP A 129 -13.10 1.83 5.94
CA ASP A 129 -13.63 1.76 4.56
C ASP A 129 -14.64 0.62 4.38
N ILE A 130 -14.43 -0.50 5.05
CA ILE A 130 -15.30 -1.67 4.96
C ILE A 130 -16.62 -1.43 5.72
N HIS A 131 -16.56 -0.87 6.93
CA HIS A 131 -17.72 -0.81 7.83
C HIS A 131 -18.43 0.54 7.88
N ASN A 132 -17.76 1.64 7.50
CA ASN A 132 -18.30 2.99 7.71
C ASN A 132 -18.45 3.83 6.44
N ARG A 133 -17.97 3.38 5.29
CA ARG A 133 -18.00 4.19 4.06
C ARG A 133 -19.39 4.50 3.55
N ASP A 134 -20.35 3.63 3.77
CA ASP A 134 -21.76 3.84 3.40
C ASP A 134 -22.42 4.98 4.21
N ARG A 135 -21.78 5.41 5.29
CA ARG A 135 -22.23 6.50 6.17
C ARG A 135 -21.52 7.82 5.94
N VAL A 136 -20.59 7.86 4.97
CA VAL A 136 -19.89 9.10 4.60
C VAL A 136 -20.88 10.12 4.05
N GLY A 137 -20.97 11.28 4.72
CA GLY A 137 -21.94 12.35 4.39
C GLY A 137 -23.23 12.34 5.18
N VAL A 138 -23.47 11.33 6.03
CA VAL A 138 -24.60 11.32 6.96
C VAL A 138 -24.17 12.01 8.26
N LYS A 139 -24.72 13.22 8.53
CA LYS A 139 -24.41 14.00 9.73
C LYS A 139 -25.07 13.46 10.99
N SER A 140 -26.26 12.92 10.86
CA SER A 140 -27.00 12.34 11.98
C SER A 140 -28.07 11.39 11.49
N GLU A 141 -28.26 10.30 12.19
CA GLU A 141 -29.34 9.36 11.97
C GLU A 141 -30.24 9.34 13.23
N SER A 142 -31.53 9.48 13.04
CA SER A 142 -32.50 9.51 14.14
C SER A 142 -33.50 8.39 13.93
N LEU A 143 -33.41 7.34 14.74
CA LEU A 143 -34.37 6.23 14.79
C LEU A 143 -35.12 6.25 16.14
N SER A 144 -36.33 6.78 16.09
CA SER A 144 -37.30 6.80 17.17
C SER A 144 -36.77 7.40 18.49
N ARG A 145 -36.04 6.69 19.33
CA ARG A 145 -35.48 7.15 20.62
C ARG A 145 -33.96 7.17 20.68
N HIS A 146 -33.28 6.82 19.58
CA HIS A 146 -31.82 6.87 19.46
C HIS A 146 -31.42 7.88 18.38
N SER A 147 -30.64 8.88 18.77
CA SER A 147 -29.96 9.79 17.84
C SER A 147 -28.46 9.48 17.86
N VAL A 148 -27.92 9.19 16.72
CA VAL A 148 -26.48 9.01 16.52
C VAL A 148 -25.97 10.20 15.71
N THR A 149 -25.04 10.95 16.27
CA THR A 149 -24.36 12.04 15.57
C THR A 149 -23.01 11.50 15.08
N TYR A 150 -22.79 11.54 13.78
CA TYR A 150 -21.53 11.15 13.17
C TYR A 150 -20.57 12.34 13.11
N TYR A 151 -19.28 12.04 12.93
CA TYR A 151 -18.24 13.05 12.82
C TYR A 151 -18.60 14.12 11.79
N ASP A 152 -18.48 15.40 12.16
CA ASP A 152 -18.73 16.52 11.25
C ASP A 152 -17.59 16.61 10.21
N GLY A 153 -17.95 16.85 8.94
CA GLY A 153 -17.02 16.86 7.81
C GLY A 153 -15.89 17.93 7.87
N GLY A 154 -15.84 18.73 8.96
CA GLY A 154 -14.78 19.72 9.18
C GLY A 154 -13.41 19.13 9.54
N ASP A 155 -13.36 17.92 10.08
CA ASP A 155 -12.13 17.23 10.52
C ASP A 155 -11.78 16.03 9.63
N GLN A 156 -12.05 16.10 8.34
CA GLN A 156 -11.73 15.03 7.40
C GLN A 156 -10.50 15.35 6.57
N GLN A 157 -9.61 14.37 6.43
CA GLN A 157 -8.49 14.39 5.50
C GLN A 157 -8.61 13.24 4.50
N TYR A 158 -8.72 13.57 3.20
CA TYR A 158 -8.85 12.58 2.12
C TYR A 158 -10.05 11.61 2.26
N GLY A 159 -11.13 12.07 2.90
CA GLY A 159 -12.33 11.25 3.14
C GLY A 159 -12.27 10.39 4.41
N TYR A 160 -11.22 10.53 5.23
CA TYR A 160 -11.06 9.87 6.52
C TYR A 160 -11.12 10.89 7.67
N PRO A 161 -11.61 10.50 8.86
CA PRO A 161 -11.40 11.28 10.06
C PRO A 161 -9.91 11.59 10.25
N SER A 162 -9.55 12.85 10.57
CA SER A 162 -8.14 13.26 10.73
C SER A 162 -7.40 12.42 11.77
N SER A 163 -8.07 12.00 12.84
CA SER A 163 -7.50 11.11 13.86
C SER A 163 -7.06 9.74 13.33
N LEU A 164 -7.69 9.23 12.27
CA LEU A 164 -7.27 7.99 11.61
C LEU A 164 -6.06 8.19 10.71
N MET A 165 -5.71 9.44 10.38
CA MET A 165 -4.56 9.78 9.51
C MET A 165 -3.34 10.28 10.30
N ASP A 166 -3.45 10.50 11.60
CA ASP A 166 -2.37 11.09 12.41
C ASP A 166 -1.11 10.23 12.46
N PHE A 167 -1.24 8.92 12.32
CA PHE A 167 -0.11 7.98 12.34
C PHE A 167 0.94 8.24 11.24
N ILE A 168 0.57 8.87 10.12
CA ILE A 168 1.52 9.17 9.04
C ILE A 168 2.34 10.44 9.27
N THR A 169 1.93 11.30 10.20
CA THR A 169 2.55 12.61 10.45
C THR A 169 4.05 12.53 10.73
N PRO A 170 4.54 11.59 11.57
CA PRO A 170 5.97 11.44 11.85
C PRO A 170 6.81 11.08 10.63
N TYR A 171 6.19 10.54 9.58
CA TYR A 171 6.86 10.03 8.38
C TYR A 171 6.89 11.03 7.23
N CYS A 172 6.26 12.20 7.40
CA CYS A 172 6.24 13.24 6.38
C CYS A 172 7.63 13.82 6.15
N LYS A 173 8.09 13.80 4.89
CA LYS A 173 9.35 14.41 4.46
C LYS A 173 9.09 15.74 3.74
N ALA A 174 9.99 16.68 3.89
CA ALA A 174 9.94 17.93 3.13
C ALA A 174 9.96 17.65 1.61
N ARG A 175 9.23 18.45 0.85
CA ARG A 175 9.32 18.49 -0.61
C ARG A 175 10.29 19.62 -0.98
N PHE A 176 11.33 19.26 -1.69
CA PHE A 176 12.30 20.19 -2.25
C PHE A 176 12.07 20.34 -3.75
#